data_882e6d9fc69225b0cf806213a49f1de0
#
_entry.id   882e6d9fc69225b0cf806213a49f1de0
#
_cell.length_a   1.000
_cell.length_b   1.000
_cell.length_c   1.000
_cell.angle_alpha   90.00
_cell.angle_beta   90.00
_cell.angle_gamma   90.00
#
_symmetry.space_group_name_H-M   'P 1'
#
loop_
_entity.id
_entity.type
_entity.pdbx_description
1 polymer ?
#
loop_
_entity_poly.entity_id
_entity_poly.type
_entity_poly.pdbx_seq_one_letter_code
_entity_poly.pdbx_strand_id
1 'polypeptide(L)'
;MFSEIIKKYDIVTLKDSGFLRGDWFIGSALMAHDYESLKEGIYFYPQETIWTRILDLEYINPYWEIYNQTYNFLLVNKQDSLAMNFLTSLLREIEVISSKTLDFVVITSNEHLIRNLIDRDYYIITKEIPFFIENSKVGNYFKIFVKNGGQFIPIIDCTEFKIQSKKYFEININKFYLKLLDYFLHGEIPEKFKFFGNTSNFNIESLFLEFIDSQENIRVVSLLDCLIQLSSKNIEISGNYKGHTVKKILKKFALYSVITKLDITKVNH
;
A
#
# COMPACT_ATOMS: atom_id res chain seq x y z
N MET A 1 -9.84 -1.80 12.26
CA MET A 1 -9.47 -0.43 11.85
C MET A 1 -10.71 0.26 11.26
N PHE A 2 -11.23 -0.04 10.11
CA PHE A 2 -12.31 0.69 9.43
C PHE A 2 -13.75 0.19 9.73
N SER A 3 -14.03 -0.34 10.92
CA SER A 3 -15.33 -0.95 11.27
C SER A 3 -16.50 0.02 11.21
N GLU A 4 -16.31 1.26 11.62
CA GLU A 4 -17.36 2.29 11.60
C GLU A 4 -17.69 2.70 10.15
N ILE A 5 -16.69 2.89 9.30
CA ILE A 5 -16.90 3.19 7.88
C ILE A 5 -17.59 2.02 7.17
N ILE A 6 -17.16 0.78 7.44
CA ILE A 6 -17.76 -0.42 6.85
C ILE A 6 -19.25 -0.49 7.16
N LYS A 7 -19.64 -0.23 8.41
CA LYS A 7 -21.05 -0.20 8.81
C LYS A 7 -21.82 0.97 8.19
N LYS A 8 -21.23 2.17 8.25
CA LYS A 8 -21.88 3.41 7.77
C LYS A 8 -22.27 3.36 6.28
N TYR A 9 -21.46 2.71 5.46
CA TYR A 9 -21.64 2.71 4.00
C TYR A 9 -22.15 1.38 3.45
N ASP A 10 -22.58 0.44 4.30
CA ASP A 10 -23.07 -0.89 3.91
C ASP A 10 -22.09 -1.61 2.95
N ILE A 11 -20.85 -1.73 3.40
CA ILE A 11 -19.74 -2.21 2.58
C ILE A 11 -19.73 -3.74 2.55
N VAL A 12 -19.66 -4.31 1.36
CA VAL A 12 -19.48 -5.74 1.16
C VAL A 12 -18.03 -6.12 1.32
N THR A 13 -17.72 -6.97 2.29
CA THR A 13 -16.35 -7.47 2.47
C THR A 13 -16.08 -8.65 1.53
N LEU A 14 -15.06 -8.51 0.68
CA LEU A 14 -14.55 -9.58 -0.17
C LEU A 14 -13.42 -10.32 0.55
N LYS A 15 -13.24 -11.58 0.17
CA LYS A 15 -12.17 -12.42 0.72
C LYS A 15 -10.81 -11.99 0.16
N ASP A 16 -9.77 -12.01 0.99
CA ASP A 16 -8.39 -11.86 0.55
C ASP A 16 -8.03 -12.96 -0.47
N SER A 17 -7.46 -12.56 -1.60
CA SER A 17 -7.01 -13.50 -2.65
C SER A 17 -5.54 -13.90 -2.50
N GLY A 18 -4.84 -13.43 -1.46
CA GLY A 18 -3.38 -13.59 -1.31
C GLY A 18 -2.60 -12.79 -2.36
N PHE A 19 -1.31 -13.05 -2.48
CA PHE A 19 -0.44 -12.32 -3.41
C PHE A 19 -0.07 -13.10 -4.69
N LEU A 20 -0.69 -14.26 -4.89
CA LEU A 20 -0.48 -15.11 -6.07
C LEU A 20 -1.78 -15.32 -6.85
N ARG A 21 -1.69 -15.17 -8.16
CA ARG A 21 -2.73 -15.60 -9.10
C ARG A 21 -2.09 -16.57 -10.11
N GLY A 22 -2.29 -17.87 -9.87
CA GLY A 22 -1.57 -18.90 -10.61
C GLY A 22 -0.06 -18.82 -10.37
N ASP A 23 0.72 -18.64 -11.42
CA ASP A 23 2.18 -18.51 -11.35
C ASP A 23 2.70 -17.07 -11.26
N TRP A 24 1.81 -16.08 -11.16
CA TRP A 24 2.15 -14.68 -11.16
C TRP A 24 1.91 -14.03 -9.82
N PHE A 25 2.80 -13.12 -9.45
CA PHE A 25 2.57 -12.25 -8.30
C PHE A 25 1.57 -11.16 -8.65
N ILE A 26 0.64 -10.92 -7.72
CA ILE A 26 -0.27 -9.79 -7.80
C ILE A 26 0.52 -8.52 -7.50
N GLY A 27 0.70 -7.68 -8.52
CA GLY A 27 1.42 -6.41 -8.41
C GLY A 27 0.54 -5.21 -8.08
N SER A 28 -0.79 -5.39 -8.14
CA SER A 28 -1.75 -4.38 -7.71
C SER A 28 -3.03 -5.05 -7.26
N ALA A 29 -3.78 -4.40 -6.38
CA ALA A 29 -5.06 -4.90 -5.90
C ALA A 29 -6.08 -5.10 -7.04
N LEU A 30 -5.99 -4.30 -8.10
CA LEU A 30 -6.79 -4.44 -9.33
C LEU A 30 -6.68 -5.81 -10.01
N MET A 31 -5.57 -6.52 -9.81
CA MET A 31 -5.37 -7.86 -10.41
C MET A 31 -5.96 -8.98 -9.57
N ALA A 32 -6.40 -8.69 -8.35
CA ALA A 32 -6.81 -9.69 -7.37
C ALA A 32 -8.23 -10.24 -7.60
N HIS A 33 -9.11 -9.43 -8.17
CA HIS A 33 -10.53 -9.75 -8.30
C HIS A 33 -11.02 -9.64 -9.74
N ASP A 34 -12.10 -10.36 -10.06
CA ASP A 34 -12.83 -10.21 -11.31
C ASP A 34 -13.82 -9.03 -11.18
N TYR A 35 -13.31 -7.81 -11.47
CA TYR A 35 -14.09 -6.58 -11.35
C TYR A 35 -15.32 -6.53 -12.25
N GLU A 36 -15.27 -7.18 -13.41
CA GLU A 36 -16.38 -7.16 -14.36
C GLU A 36 -17.63 -7.83 -13.79
N SER A 37 -17.44 -8.83 -12.93
CA SER A 37 -18.53 -9.55 -12.27
C SER A 37 -19.18 -8.78 -11.11
N LEU A 38 -18.50 -7.77 -10.56
CA LEU A 38 -19.00 -7.02 -9.41
C LEU A 38 -20.21 -6.17 -9.80
N LYS A 39 -21.25 -6.21 -8.95
CA LYS A 39 -22.43 -5.36 -9.07
C LYS A 39 -22.13 -3.94 -8.59
N GLU A 40 -23.06 -3.03 -8.81
CA GLU A 40 -22.98 -1.71 -8.20
C GLU A 40 -22.90 -1.84 -6.67
N GLY A 41 -21.93 -1.17 -6.04
CA GLY A 41 -21.71 -1.29 -4.59
C GLY A 41 -20.40 -0.65 -4.12
N ILE A 42 -20.17 -0.78 -2.83
CA ILE A 42 -18.87 -0.48 -2.19
C ILE A 42 -18.35 -1.78 -1.60
N TYR A 43 -17.13 -2.09 -1.94
CA TYR A 43 -16.45 -3.31 -1.54
C TYR A 43 -15.22 -2.99 -0.73
N PHE A 44 -14.97 -3.79 0.31
CA PHE A 44 -13.74 -3.76 1.08
C PHE A 44 -13.03 -5.09 0.96
N TYR A 45 -11.72 -5.07 0.75
CA TYR A 45 -10.88 -6.26 0.79
C TYR A 45 -9.45 -5.94 1.24
N PRO A 46 -8.92 -6.73 2.18
CA PRO A 46 -7.49 -6.73 2.43
C PRO A 46 -6.80 -7.41 1.24
N GLN A 47 -5.63 -6.94 0.85
CA GLN A 47 -4.87 -7.51 -0.26
C GLN A 47 -3.39 -7.52 0.04
N GLU A 48 -2.77 -8.65 -0.28
CA GLU A 48 -1.32 -8.78 -0.33
C GLU A 48 -0.84 -8.63 -1.78
N THR A 49 0.23 -7.86 -1.99
CA THR A 49 0.81 -7.65 -3.31
C THR A 49 2.33 -7.70 -3.25
N ILE A 50 2.97 -8.09 -4.36
CA ILE A 50 4.43 -8.03 -4.50
C ILE A 50 4.78 -7.16 -5.71
N TRP A 51 5.41 -6.02 -5.43
CA TRP A 51 5.81 -5.05 -6.45
C TRP A 51 7.17 -5.41 -7.06
N THR A 52 7.17 -6.38 -7.96
CA THR A 52 8.40 -6.87 -8.59
C THR A 52 9.13 -5.83 -9.43
N ARG A 53 8.42 -4.85 -9.98
CA ARG A 53 9.01 -3.76 -10.79
C ARG A 53 9.98 -2.90 -9.99
N ILE A 54 9.80 -2.77 -8.68
CA ILE A 54 10.70 -2.01 -7.82
C ILE A 54 12.11 -2.61 -7.81
N LEU A 55 12.22 -3.93 -7.97
CA LEU A 55 13.50 -4.63 -7.99
C LEU A 55 14.43 -4.22 -9.13
N ASP A 56 13.88 -3.65 -10.20
CA ASP A 56 14.62 -3.24 -11.40
C ASP A 56 15.03 -1.77 -11.39
N LEU A 57 14.52 -0.98 -10.44
CA LEU A 57 14.85 0.43 -10.34
C LEU A 57 16.22 0.61 -9.70
N GLU A 58 17.08 1.44 -10.30
CA GLU A 58 18.37 1.83 -9.73
C GLU A 58 18.18 2.67 -8.46
N TYR A 59 17.18 3.57 -8.50
CA TYR A 59 16.78 4.37 -7.37
C TYR A 59 15.41 3.90 -6.87
N ILE A 60 15.38 3.29 -5.69
CA ILE A 60 14.14 2.90 -5.01
C ILE A 60 13.89 3.94 -3.92
N ASN A 61 12.72 4.58 -3.96
CA ASN A 61 12.27 5.36 -2.82
C ASN A 61 12.31 4.45 -1.58
N PRO A 62 12.99 4.83 -0.49
CA PRO A 62 13.17 3.98 0.69
C PRO A 62 11.84 3.54 1.31
N TYR A 63 10.77 4.32 1.10
CA TYR A 63 9.43 4.02 1.58
C TYR A 63 8.63 3.09 0.64
N TRP A 64 9.20 2.60 -0.46
CA TRP A 64 8.54 1.64 -1.32
C TRP A 64 8.85 0.22 -0.86
N GLU A 65 7.83 -0.45 -0.38
CA GLU A 65 7.91 -1.85 0.00
C GLU A 65 7.71 -2.77 -1.20
N ILE A 66 8.45 -3.88 -1.19
CA ILE A 66 8.32 -4.94 -2.19
C ILE A 66 7.09 -5.79 -1.90
N TYR A 67 6.92 -6.21 -0.65
CA TYR A 67 5.71 -6.86 -0.16
C TYR A 67 4.81 -5.82 0.49
N ASN A 68 3.61 -5.69 -0.01
CA ASN A 68 2.65 -4.72 0.48
C ASN A 68 1.40 -5.41 0.99
N GLN A 69 0.93 -4.95 2.14
CA GLN A 69 -0.40 -5.24 2.64
C GLN A 69 -1.24 -3.96 2.56
N THR A 70 -2.35 -4.04 1.85
CA THR A 70 -3.24 -2.90 1.65
C THR A 70 -4.64 -3.18 2.17
N TYR A 71 -5.31 -2.13 2.62
CA TYR A 71 -6.75 -2.10 2.78
C TYR A 71 -7.33 -1.40 1.56
N ASN A 72 -8.16 -2.11 0.82
CA ASN A 72 -8.70 -1.60 -0.42
C ASN A 72 -10.20 -1.39 -0.31
N PHE A 73 -10.65 -0.25 -0.83
CA PHE A 73 -12.06 0.03 -1.03
C PHE A 73 -12.30 0.24 -2.51
N LEU A 74 -13.28 -0.45 -3.06
CA LEU A 74 -13.66 -0.36 -4.46
C LEU A 74 -15.11 0.08 -4.56
N LEU A 75 -15.33 1.24 -5.16
CA LEU A 75 -16.63 1.76 -5.46
C LEU A 75 -16.96 1.47 -6.93
N VAL A 76 -18.04 0.74 -7.16
CA VAL A 76 -18.48 0.32 -8.51
C VAL A 76 -19.74 1.09 -8.88
N ASN A 77 -19.71 1.84 -9.98
CA ASN A 77 -20.81 2.65 -10.50
C ASN A 77 -21.41 3.66 -9.50
N LYS A 78 -20.59 4.14 -8.56
CA LYS A 78 -21.02 5.17 -7.62
C LYS A 78 -20.82 6.57 -8.19
N GLN A 79 -21.69 7.49 -7.78
CA GLN A 79 -21.59 8.91 -8.13
C GLN A 79 -20.32 9.50 -7.54
N ASP A 80 -19.70 10.45 -8.24
CA ASP A 80 -18.45 11.10 -7.82
C ASP A 80 -18.58 11.77 -6.45
N SER A 81 -19.73 12.39 -6.17
CA SER A 81 -20.01 12.99 -4.87
C SER A 81 -19.95 11.96 -3.72
N LEU A 82 -20.49 10.76 -3.94
CA LEU A 82 -20.43 9.69 -2.95
C LEU A 82 -18.99 9.20 -2.76
N ALA A 83 -18.25 9.01 -3.85
CA ALA A 83 -16.86 8.59 -3.80
C ALA A 83 -15.99 9.59 -3.03
N MET A 84 -16.21 10.90 -3.27
CA MET A 84 -15.48 11.96 -2.56
C MET A 84 -15.86 12.03 -1.08
N ASN A 85 -17.15 11.92 -0.75
CA ASN A 85 -17.60 11.88 0.64
C ASN A 85 -17.05 10.65 1.38
N PHE A 86 -16.97 9.52 0.70
CA PHE A 86 -16.38 8.31 1.23
C PHE A 86 -14.89 8.49 1.51
N LEU A 87 -14.12 8.98 0.53
CA LEU A 87 -12.69 9.27 0.69
C LEU A 87 -12.43 10.24 1.85
N THR A 88 -13.24 11.30 1.95
CA THR A 88 -13.14 12.26 3.06
C THR A 88 -13.41 11.61 4.41
N SER A 89 -14.38 10.68 4.46
CA SER A 89 -14.64 9.93 5.70
C SER A 89 -13.46 9.04 6.07
N LEU A 90 -12.78 8.44 5.09
CA LEU A 90 -11.55 7.66 5.32
C LEU A 90 -10.41 8.52 5.87
N LEU A 91 -10.20 9.72 5.30
CA LEU A 91 -9.16 10.63 5.80
C LEU A 91 -9.40 11.02 7.25
N ARG A 92 -10.64 11.33 7.62
CA ARG A 92 -11.01 11.60 9.03
C ARG A 92 -10.78 10.39 9.94
N GLU A 93 -11.09 9.19 9.46
CA GLU A 93 -10.84 7.97 10.23
C GLU A 93 -9.33 7.77 10.48
N ILE A 94 -8.48 8.11 9.51
CA ILE A 94 -7.03 8.06 9.67
C ILE A 94 -6.57 9.08 10.72
N GLU A 95 -7.13 10.29 10.74
CA GLU A 95 -6.86 11.29 11.79
C GLU A 95 -7.29 10.79 13.17
N VAL A 96 -8.46 10.18 13.28
CA VAL A 96 -8.92 9.58 14.55
C VAL A 96 -7.98 8.48 15.03
N ILE A 97 -7.55 7.60 14.12
CA ILE A 97 -6.62 6.51 14.41
C ILE A 97 -5.27 7.07 14.88
N SER A 98 -4.75 8.08 14.20
CA SER A 98 -3.48 8.72 14.55
C SER A 98 -3.58 9.67 15.73
N SER A 99 -4.78 9.94 16.25
CA SER A 99 -5.05 10.86 17.36
C SER A 99 -4.46 12.27 17.15
N LYS A 100 -4.32 12.69 15.90
CA LYS A 100 -3.79 14.00 15.47
C LYS A 100 -4.50 14.51 14.23
N THR A 101 -4.59 15.84 14.13
CA THR A 101 -4.88 16.51 12.85
C THR A 101 -3.68 16.36 11.94
N LEU A 102 -3.92 15.99 10.68
CA LEU A 102 -2.88 15.67 9.70
C LEU A 102 -2.88 16.69 8.56
N ASP A 103 -1.68 17.09 8.16
CA ASP A 103 -1.47 17.95 6.99
C ASP A 103 -1.50 17.09 5.72
N PHE A 104 -2.67 16.95 5.10
CA PHE A 104 -2.81 16.18 3.89
C PHE A 104 -2.34 16.95 2.65
N VAL A 105 -1.58 16.27 1.80
CA VAL A 105 -1.17 16.75 0.48
C VAL A 105 -1.77 15.83 -0.57
N VAL A 106 -2.60 16.38 -1.45
CA VAL A 106 -3.32 15.61 -2.47
C VAL A 106 -2.80 15.97 -3.85
N ILE A 107 -2.32 14.98 -4.59
CA ILE A 107 -1.91 15.13 -5.99
C ILE A 107 -3.02 14.56 -6.86
N THR A 108 -3.73 15.42 -7.59
CA THR A 108 -4.87 15.01 -8.42
C THR A 108 -5.12 15.99 -9.55
N SER A 109 -5.75 15.53 -10.65
CA SER A 109 -6.38 16.37 -11.66
C SER A 109 -7.91 16.30 -11.62
N ASN A 110 -8.49 15.56 -10.68
CA ASN A 110 -9.93 15.39 -10.55
C ASN A 110 -10.55 16.66 -9.95
N GLU A 111 -11.26 17.45 -10.76
CA GLU A 111 -11.89 18.70 -10.33
C GLU A 111 -12.93 18.50 -9.21
N HIS A 112 -13.67 17.40 -9.22
CA HIS A 112 -14.63 17.10 -8.15
C HIS A 112 -13.92 16.89 -6.82
N LEU A 113 -12.78 16.19 -6.82
CA LEU A 113 -11.97 16.01 -5.62
C LEU A 113 -11.40 17.35 -5.16
N ILE A 114 -10.86 18.17 -6.09
CA ILE A 114 -10.32 19.48 -5.76
C ILE A 114 -11.37 20.35 -5.08
N ARG A 115 -12.57 20.47 -5.66
CA ARG A 115 -13.67 21.27 -5.09
C ARG A 115 -14.09 20.79 -3.68
N ASN A 116 -14.13 19.47 -3.45
CA ASN A 116 -14.54 18.92 -2.15
C ASN A 116 -13.46 19.04 -1.07
N LEU A 117 -12.19 19.19 -1.47
CA LEU A 117 -11.07 19.26 -0.52
C LEU A 117 -10.60 20.69 -0.25
N ILE A 118 -10.90 21.64 -1.14
CA ILE A 118 -10.43 23.04 -1.04
C ILE A 118 -10.91 23.73 0.24
N ASP A 119 -12.09 23.38 0.72
CA ASP A 119 -12.68 23.94 1.95
C ASP A 119 -12.14 23.29 3.24
N ARG A 120 -11.11 22.43 3.14
CA ARG A 120 -10.62 21.61 4.26
C ARG A 120 -9.17 21.85 4.61
N ASP A 121 -8.56 22.93 4.15
CA ASP A 121 -7.15 23.27 4.37
C ASP A 121 -6.16 22.21 3.87
N TYR A 122 -6.57 21.34 2.94
CA TYR A 122 -5.66 20.37 2.33
C TYR A 122 -4.81 21.05 1.25
N TYR A 123 -3.52 20.71 1.23
CA TYR A 123 -2.62 21.20 0.20
C TYR A 123 -2.83 20.40 -1.09
N ILE A 124 -3.30 21.06 -2.17
CA ILE A 124 -3.64 20.40 -3.43
C ILE A 124 -2.59 20.73 -4.49
N ILE A 125 -2.03 19.70 -5.10
CA ILE A 125 -1.15 19.79 -6.28
C ILE A 125 -1.94 19.29 -7.48
N THR A 126 -2.26 20.17 -8.41
CA THR A 126 -2.99 19.78 -9.62
C THR A 126 -2.04 19.13 -10.61
N LYS A 127 -2.13 17.80 -10.76
CA LYS A 127 -1.34 17.02 -11.70
C LYS A 127 -2.12 15.81 -12.18
N GLU A 128 -2.15 15.58 -13.48
CA GLU A 128 -2.68 14.38 -14.07
C GLU A 128 -1.64 13.26 -14.02
N ILE A 129 -2.05 12.09 -13.49
CA ILE A 129 -1.25 10.87 -13.50
C ILE A 129 -2.09 9.79 -14.19
N PRO A 130 -1.84 9.50 -15.49
CA PRO A 130 -2.69 8.59 -16.26
C PRO A 130 -2.56 7.15 -15.78
N PHE A 131 -3.68 6.43 -15.80
CA PHE A 131 -3.76 5.00 -15.54
C PHE A 131 -4.01 4.22 -16.83
N PHE A 132 -3.21 3.18 -17.08
CA PHE A 132 -3.25 2.39 -18.30
C PHE A 132 -3.55 0.93 -17.98
N ILE A 133 -4.40 0.32 -18.83
CA ILE A 133 -4.56 -1.14 -18.93
C ILE A 133 -4.19 -1.51 -20.37
N GLU A 134 -3.29 -2.46 -20.55
CA GLU A 134 -2.84 -2.93 -21.86
C GLU A 134 -2.48 -1.80 -22.84
N ASN A 135 -1.71 -0.82 -22.38
CA ASN A 135 -1.30 0.38 -23.11
C ASN A 135 -2.42 1.39 -23.46
N SER A 136 -3.66 1.14 -23.06
CA SER A 136 -4.77 2.08 -23.23
C SER A 136 -4.98 2.89 -21.94
N LYS A 137 -5.02 4.22 -22.07
CA LYS A 137 -5.40 5.06 -20.94
C LYS A 137 -6.88 4.83 -20.62
N VAL A 138 -7.16 4.31 -19.44
CA VAL A 138 -8.53 4.00 -18.98
C VAL A 138 -8.98 4.89 -17.83
N GLY A 139 -8.09 5.67 -17.25
CA GLY A 139 -8.40 6.52 -16.10
C GLY A 139 -7.21 7.31 -15.58
N ASN A 140 -7.28 7.72 -14.33
CA ASN A 140 -6.25 8.51 -13.67
C ASN A 140 -5.97 7.96 -12.28
N TYR A 141 -4.70 8.12 -11.87
CA TYR A 141 -4.29 7.99 -10.47
C TYR A 141 -4.38 9.34 -9.76
N PHE A 142 -4.61 9.29 -8.47
CA PHE A 142 -4.26 10.36 -7.56
C PHE A 142 -3.73 9.80 -6.25
N LYS A 143 -2.94 10.61 -5.56
CA LYS A 143 -2.18 10.20 -4.39
C LYS A 143 -2.41 11.15 -3.24
N ILE A 144 -2.46 10.61 -2.04
CA ILE A 144 -2.60 11.39 -0.82
C ILE A 144 -1.43 11.07 0.10
N PHE A 145 -0.76 12.13 0.51
CA PHE A 145 0.36 12.10 1.42
C PHE A 145 -0.01 12.79 2.72
N VAL A 146 0.67 12.44 3.79
CA VAL A 146 0.75 13.24 5.01
C VAL A 146 2.10 13.94 5.03
N LYS A 147 2.09 15.25 5.24
CA LYS A 147 3.29 16.02 5.48
C LYS A 147 3.63 15.97 6.96
N ASN A 148 4.85 15.54 7.28
CA ASN A 148 5.38 15.56 8.64
C ASN A 148 6.79 16.16 8.61
N GLY A 149 6.91 17.41 9.09
CA GLY A 149 8.15 18.17 8.93
C GLY A 149 8.56 18.33 7.48
N GLY A 150 9.75 17.86 7.11
CA GLY A 150 10.26 17.89 5.73
C GLY A 150 9.91 16.65 4.90
N GLN A 151 9.14 15.70 5.42
CA GLN A 151 8.85 14.42 4.79
C GLN A 151 7.41 14.35 4.28
N PHE A 152 7.20 13.60 3.19
CA PHE A 152 5.90 13.29 2.62
C PHE A 152 5.67 11.80 2.63
N ILE A 153 4.75 11.32 3.48
CA ILE A 153 4.43 9.91 3.66
C ILE A 153 3.23 9.55 2.77
N PRO A 154 3.37 8.70 1.75
CA PRO A 154 2.29 8.33 0.86
C PRO A 154 1.35 7.33 1.56
N ILE A 155 0.18 7.76 1.99
CA ILE A 155 -0.73 6.91 2.77
C ILE A 155 -1.83 6.28 1.94
N ILE A 156 -2.27 6.94 0.87
CA ILE A 156 -3.36 6.47 0.02
C ILE A 156 -2.99 6.64 -1.44
N ASP A 157 -3.18 5.58 -2.21
CA ASP A 157 -3.23 5.60 -3.67
C ASP A 157 -4.67 5.40 -4.11
N CYS A 158 -5.17 6.26 -5.00
CA CYS A 158 -6.49 6.13 -5.58
C CYS A 158 -6.40 5.97 -7.09
N THR A 159 -7.30 5.16 -7.65
CA THR A 159 -7.41 4.95 -9.08
C THR A 159 -8.85 5.12 -9.52
N GLU A 160 -9.10 6.07 -10.41
CA GLU A 160 -10.39 6.22 -11.08
C GLU A 160 -10.26 5.71 -12.50
N PHE A 161 -11.10 4.75 -12.89
CA PHE A 161 -11.03 4.16 -14.22
C PHE A 161 -12.38 3.65 -14.71
N LYS A 162 -12.47 3.41 -16.01
CA LYS A 162 -13.64 2.81 -16.66
C LYS A 162 -13.22 1.57 -17.43
N ILE A 163 -13.97 0.50 -17.27
CA ILE A 163 -13.88 -0.71 -18.10
C ILE A 163 -15.27 -0.93 -18.68
N GLN A 164 -15.37 -0.96 -20.01
CA GLN A 164 -16.64 -1.01 -20.72
C GLN A 164 -17.58 0.12 -20.26
N SER A 165 -18.76 -0.19 -19.73
CA SER A 165 -19.74 0.78 -19.23
C SER A 165 -19.65 1.05 -17.72
N LYS A 166 -18.78 0.31 -17.00
CA LYS A 166 -18.69 0.43 -15.54
C LYS A 166 -17.60 1.42 -15.15
N LYS A 167 -17.94 2.29 -14.19
CA LYS A 167 -16.99 3.19 -13.52
C LYS A 167 -16.53 2.58 -12.22
N TYR A 168 -15.23 2.67 -11.98
CA TYR A 168 -14.58 2.18 -10.78
C TYR A 168 -13.79 3.30 -10.12
N PHE A 169 -13.85 3.31 -8.79
CA PHE A 169 -13.04 4.17 -7.96
C PHE A 169 -12.41 3.31 -6.87
N GLU A 170 -11.11 3.05 -6.96
CA GLU A 170 -10.38 2.23 -6.03
C GLU A 170 -9.55 3.11 -5.10
N ILE A 171 -9.54 2.80 -3.82
CA ILE A 171 -8.76 3.45 -2.78
C ILE A 171 -7.91 2.38 -2.10
N ASN A 172 -6.60 2.53 -2.19
CA ASN A 172 -5.63 1.62 -1.60
C ASN A 172 -4.93 2.32 -0.44
N ILE A 173 -5.10 1.81 0.77
CA ILE A 173 -4.45 2.30 1.97
C ILE A 173 -3.36 1.31 2.35
N ASN A 174 -2.10 1.74 2.26
CA ASN A 174 -0.97 0.88 2.57
C ASN A 174 -0.76 0.80 4.08
N LYS A 175 -0.77 -0.43 4.63
CA LYS A 175 -0.59 -0.67 6.07
C LYS A 175 0.78 -0.23 6.57
N PHE A 176 1.82 -0.41 5.77
CA PHE A 176 3.17 0.02 6.14
C PHE A 176 3.24 1.53 6.34
N TYR A 177 2.70 2.30 5.41
CA TYR A 177 2.75 3.76 5.51
C TYR A 177 1.91 4.30 6.67
N LEU A 178 0.80 3.65 7.03
CA LEU A 178 0.06 4.01 8.22
C LEU A 178 0.89 3.82 9.49
N LYS A 179 1.68 2.75 9.57
CA LYS A 179 2.57 2.47 10.69
C LYS A 179 3.76 3.41 10.75
N LEU A 180 4.34 3.67 9.57
CA LEU A 180 5.40 4.65 9.46
C LEU A 180 4.93 6.04 9.90
N LEU A 181 3.72 6.43 9.51
CA LEU A 181 3.10 7.67 9.98
C LEU A 181 2.97 7.69 11.50
N ASP A 182 2.45 6.62 12.09
CA ASP A 182 2.26 6.52 13.53
C ASP A 182 3.61 6.58 14.28
N TYR A 183 4.64 5.91 13.77
CA TYR A 183 6.01 6.03 14.30
C TYR A 183 6.52 7.48 14.26
N PHE A 184 6.37 8.17 13.14
CA PHE A 184 6.83 9.57 13.03
C PHE A 184 6.04 10.54 13.92
N LEU A 185 4.78 10.23 14.22
CA LEU A 185 3.92 11.08 15.04
C LEU A 185 4.12 10.86 16.54
N HIS A 186 4.41 9.64 16.97
CA HIS A 186 4.41 9.22 18.37
C HIS A 186 5.74 8.64 18.85
N GLY A 187 6.68 8.33 17.95
CA GLY A 187 7.96 7.72 18.30
C GLY A 187 7.86 6.23 18.65
N GLU A 188 6.65 5.66 18.61
CA GLU A 188 6.38 4.27 18.94
C GLU A 188 5.44 3.64 17.90
N ILE A 189 5.67 2.39 17.54
CA ILE A 189 4.72 1.63 16.72
C ILE A 189 3.64 1.07 17.65
N PRO A 190 2.38 1.50 17.56
CA PRO A 190 1.33 0.97 18.39
C PRO A 190 1.19 -0.54 18.26
N GLU A 191 0.96 -1.23 19.37
CA GLU A 191 0.83 -2.68 19.40
C GLU A 191 -0.27 -3.22 18.48
N LYS A 192 -1.36 -2.46 18.31
CA LYS A 192 -2.46 -2.75 17.38
C LYS A 192 -2.03 -2.80 15.89
N PHE A 193 -0.86 -2.28 15.59
CA PHE A 193 -0.24 -2.30 14.25
C PHE A 193 0.95 -3.25 14.19
N LYS A 194 0.98 -4.34 14.93
CA LYS A 194 2.04 -5.36 14.77
C LYS A 194 2.21 -5.70 13.31
N PHE A 195 3.43 -5.48 12.83
CA PHE A 195 3.77 -5.44 11.41
C PHE A 195 3.53 -6.77 10.72
N PHE A 196 3.81 -7.83 11.42
CA PHE A 196 3.81 -9.17 10.86
C PHE A 196 2.92 -10.01 11.74
N GLY A 197 1.83 -10.49 11.16
CA GLY A 197 1.01 -11.48 11.83
C GLY A 197 1.92 -12.57 12.40
N ASN A 198 1.54 -13.18 13.50
CA ASN A 198 2.26 -14.17 14.32
C ASN A 198 3.00 -15.28 13.54
N THR A 199 3.78 -14.94 12.53
CA THR A 199 4.69 -15.86 11.88
C THR A 199 5.97 -15.91 12.73
N SER A 200 5.91 -16.80 13.72
CA SER A 200 7.05 -17.45 14.35
C SER A 200 8.33 -16.61 14.57
N ASN A 201 8.65 -16.30 15.79
CA ASN A 201 10.00 -16.04 16.33
C ASN A 201 10.84 -14.89 15.75
N PHE A 202 10.34 -14.12 14.79
CA PHE A 202 11.05 -12.99 14.19
C PHE A 202 10.42 -11.67 14.59
N ASN A 203 11.15 -10.87 15.35
CA ASN A 203 10.73 -9.50 15.65
C ASN A 203 11.30 -8.52 14.61
N ILE A 204 10.71 -8.54 13.39
CA ILE A 204 11.08 -7.59 12.33
C ILE A 204 10.82 -6.14 12.76
N GLU A 205 9.88 -5.90 13.68
CA GLU A 205 9.60 -4.57 14.22
C GLU A 205 10.81 -3.99 14.96
N SER A 206 11.50 -4.82 15.76
CA SER A 206 12.73 -4.36 16.42
C SER A 206 13.85 -4.06 15.42
N LEU A 207 13.98 -4.87 14.39
CA LEU A 207 14.92 -4.62 13.28
C LEU A 207 14.57 -3.34 12.53
N PHE A 208 13.29 -3.12 12.24
CA PHE A 208 12.83 -1.91 11.58
C PHE A 208 13.16 -0.66 12.42
N LEU A 209 12.89 -0.70 13.71
CA LEU A 209 13.20 0.42 14.63
C LEU A 209 14.71 0.65 14.75
N GLU A 210 15.52 -0.41 14.81
CA GLU A 210 16.98 -0.29 14.86
C GLU A 210 17.57 0.31 13.58
N PHE A 211 16.92 0.11 12.43
CA PHE A 211 17.46 0.44 11.11
C PHE A 211 16.73 1.58 10.38
N ILE A 212 15.66 2.17 10.95
CA ILE A 212 14.86 3.20 10.26
C ILE A 212 15.65 4.49 9.96
N ASP A 213 16.79 4.69 10.62
CA ASP A 213 17.59 5.91 10.50
C ASP A 213 18.33 6.01 9.15
N SER A 214 18.40 4.95 8.37
CA SER A 214 18.99 4.99 7.02
C SER A 214 18.09 4.38 5.96
N GLN A 215 18.11 4.99 4.78
CA GLN A 215 17.31 4.53 3.63
C GLN A 215 17.70 3.12 3.17
N GLU A 216 18.98 2.78 3.25
CA GLU A 216 19.51 1.46 2.90
C GLU A 216 18.99 0.39 3.86
N ASN A 217 18.90 0.72 5.14
CA ASN A 217 18.43 -0.18 6.16
C ASN A 217 16.94 -0.50 5.99
N ILE A 218 16.10 0.50 5.69
CA ILE A 218 14.68 0.29 5.36
C ILE A 218 14.52 -0.69 4.19
N ARG A 219 15.39 -0.60 3.17
CA ARG A 219 15.38 -1.54 2.03
C ARG A 219 15.71 -2.95 2.42
N VAL A 220 16.71 -3.14 3.27
CA VAL A 220 17.09 -4.48 3.77
C VAL A 220 15.92 -5.10 4.52
N VAL A 221 15.28 -4.34 5.40
CA VAL A 221 14.11 -4.82 6.16
C VAL A 221 12.95 -5.16 5.24
N SER A 222 12.65 -4.32 4.24
CA SER A 222 11.58 -4.60 3.27
C SER A 222 11.85 -5.84 2.41
N LEU A 223 13.12 -6.07 2.02
CA LEU A 223 13.52 -7.29 1.30
C LEU A 223 13.43 -8.52 2.19
N LEU A 224 13.85 -8.42 3.45
CA LEU A 224 13.78 -9.51 4.42
C LEU A 224 12.33 -9.89 4.71
N ASP A 225 11.46 -8.91 4.95
CA ASP A 225 10.03 -9.17 5.14
C ASP A 225 9.45 -9.90 3.93
N CYS A 226 9.70 -9.40 2.73
CA CYS A 226 9.23 -10.04 1.52
C CYS A 226 9.70 -11.50 1.42
N LEU A 227 10.96 -11.81 1.77
CA LEU A 227 11.49 -13.18 1.77
C LEU A 227 10.80 -14.07 2.80
N ILE A 228 10.49 -13.56 3.99
CA ILE A 228 9.78 -14.29 5.03
C ILE A 228 8.37 -14.63 4.56
N GLN A 229 7.65 -13.65 3.99
CA GLN A 229 6.31 -13.88 3.46
C GLN A 229 6.30 -14.91 2.31
N LEU A 230 7.28 -14.84 1.41
CA LEU A 230 7.46 -15.82 0.34
C LEU A 230 7.78 -17.23 0.87
N SER A 231 8.64 -17.31 1.88
CA SER A 231 8.98 -18.59 2.55
C SER A 231 7.77 -19.21 3.22
N SER A 232 6.94 -18.43 3.89
CA SER A 232 5.72 -18.91 4.55
C SER A 232 4.71 -19.54 3.57
N LYS A 233 4.79 -19.22 2.29
CA LYS A 233 3.94 -19.77 1.20
C LYS A 233 4.63 -20.92 0.44
N ASN A 234 5.78 -21.41 0.91
CA ASN A 234 6.53 -22.51 0.31
C ASN A 234 6.84 -22.29 -1.21
N ILE A 235 7.21 -21.06 -1.58
CA ILE A 235 7.58 -20.75 -2.96
C ILE A 235 9.03 -21.14 -3.19
N GLU A 236 9.25 -22.16 -4.02
CA GLU A 236 10.59 -22.65 -4.35
C GLU A 236 11.36 -21.66 -5.25
N ILE A 237 12.67 -21.60 -5.00
CA ILE A 237 13.60 -20.86 -5.84
C ILE A 237 13.81 -21.64 -7.14
N SER A 238 13.47 -21.01 -8.27
CA SER A 238 13.63 -21.64 -9.59
C SER A 238 14.12 -20.63 -10.64
N GLY A 239 14.37 -21.10 -11.85
CA GLY A 239 14.71 -20.24 -12.99
C GLY A 239 13.53 -19.53 -13.63
N ASN A 240 12.30 -19.93 -13.33
CA ASN A 240 11.09 -19.50 -14.03
C ASN A 240 10.11 -18.74 -13.11
N TYR A 241 9.37 -17.79 -13.71
CA TYR A 241 8.23 -17.09 -13.09
C TYR A 241 8.48 -16.64 -11.64
N LYS A 242 7.61 -17.08 -10.71
CA LYS A 242 7.66 -16.73 -9.29
C LYS A 242 8.99 -17.10 -8.63
N GLY A 243 9.56 -18.27 -8.96
CA GLY A 243 10.85 -18.70 -8.41
C GLY A 243 12.03 -17.83 -8.88
N HIS A 244 12.00 -17.32 -10.12
CA HIS A 244 12.96 -16.35 -10.61
C HIS A 244 12.89 -15.03 -9.83
N THR A 245 11.68 -14.57 -9.52
CA THR A 245 11.46 -13.37 -8.69
C THR A 245 12.03 -13.54 -7.30
N VAL A 246 11.79 -14.69 -6.64
CA VAL A 246 12.41 -15.00 -5.33
C VAL A 246 13.93 -14.92 -5.39
N LYS A 247 14.53 -15.53 -6.42
CA LYS A 247 15.98 -15.48 -6.65
C LYS A 247 16.50 -14.04 -6.81
N LYS A 248 15.72 -13.17 -7.49
CA LYS A 248 16.06 -11.76 -7.68
C LYS A 248 16.00 -10.99 -6.35
N ILE A 249 14.98 -11.22 -5.53
CA ILE A 249 14.84 -10.62 -4.20
C ILE A 249 16.01 -11.06 -3.30
N LEU A 250 16.36 -12.35 -3.27
CA LEU A 250 17.48 -12.88 -2.50
C LEU A 250 18.83 -12.22 -2.89
N LYS A 251 19.07 -12.05 -4.19
CA LYS A 251 20.28 -11.38 -4.67
C LYS A 251 20.35 -9.92 -4.22
N LYS A 252 19.24 -9.21 -4.28
CA LYS A 252 19.15 -7.82 -3.80
C LYS A 252 19.32 -7.75 -2.29
N PHE A 253 18.69 -8.64 -1.53
CA PHE A 253 18.87 -8.73 -0.07
C PHE A 253 20.33 -8.96 0.30
N ALA A 254 21.01 -9.93 -0.31
CA ALA A 254 22.42 -10.20 -0.05
C ALA A 254 23.30 -8.97 -0.36
N LEU A 255 23.06 -8.28 -1.48
CA LEU A 255 23.79 -7.07 -1.85
C LEU A 255 23.64 -5.97 -0.81
N TYR A 256 22.38 -5.66 -0.42
CA TYR A 256 22.12 -4.59 0.55
C TYR A 256 22.58 -4.95 1.95
N SER A 257 22.52 -6.23 2.36
CA SER A 257 23.05 -6.69 3.64
C SER A 257 24.55 -6.45 3.77
N VAL A 258 25.29 -6.63 2.67
CA VAL A 258 26.76 -6.31 2.63
C VAL A 258 26.98 -4.79 2.71
N ILE A 259 26.21 -3.99 1.96
CA ILE A 259 26.33 -2.53 1.96
C ILE A 259 26.06 -1.95 3.35
N THR A 260 25.00 -2.42 4.00
CA THR A 260 24.58 -1.93 5.33
C THR A 260 25.35 -2.56 6.48
N LYS A 261 26.24 -3.53 6.20
CA LYS A 261 26.94 -4.33 7.21
C LYS A 261 25.99 -4.99 8.22
N LEU A 262 24.81 -5.39 7.73
CA LEU A 262 23.83 -6.06 8.56
C LEU A 262 24.38 -7.36 9.11
N ASP A 263 24.39 -7.49 10.43
CA ASP A 263 24.74 -8.73 11.09
C ASP A 263 23.53 -9.65 11.09
N ILE A 264 23.47 -10.54 10.08
CA ILE A 264 22.37 -11.49 9.91
C ILE A 264 22.24 -12.44 11.11
N THR A 265 23.30 -12.63 11.90
CA THR A 265 23.24 -13.51 13.06
C THR A 265 22.38 -12.94 14.19
N LYS A 266 22.25 -11.62 14.28
CA LYS A 266 21.34 -10.95 15.22
C LYS A 266 19.85 -11.12 14.87
N VAL A 267 19.57 -11.57 13.65
CA VAL A 267 18.21 -11.79 13.15
C VAL A 267 17.61 -13.12 13.68
N ASN A 268 18.40 -13.97 14.32
CA ASN A 268 18.02 -15.31 14.80
C ASN A 268 17.67 -15.39 16.30
N HIS A 269 17.45 -14.25 16.97
CA HIS A 269 17.09 -14.24 18.41
C HIS A 269 15.72 -13.57 18.65
#